data_ac054ec6d3f46f0150b51861439bc6c4
#
_entry.id   ac054ec6d3f46f0150b51861439bc6c4
#
_cell.length_a   1.000
_cell.length_b   1.000
_cell.length_c   1.000
_cell.angle_alpha   90.00
_cell.angle_beta   90.00
_cell.angle_gamma   90.00
#
_symmetry.space_group_name_H-M   'P 1'
#
loop_
_entity.id
_entity.type
_entity.pdbx_description
1 polymer ?
#
loop_
_entity_poly.entity_id
_entity_poly.type
_entity_poly.pdbx_seq_one_letter_code
_entity_poly.pdbx_strand_id
1 'polypeptide(L)'
;MNFNLIETVEDLNFLNKELLLKPYVGVDTEFRRTTKDNMRLALLQINDAEEIYLVDTILINDPKDNCSFLFSDSVTKIFHSCKEDLEAIYSWTGNVMKNLFDTQLAYAFLDGHYSIGYQGLVEERLHIFLDKKETRSNWIRRPLSDSQLSYAASDVEYLIHLFIEQEQALIKSNKLDWHNEDLESLISTTFKPFRSIEENGCNLTKSEERNLLNTFNDIVLNIAETEQINPTLFFSKKSQKEFIRLALNEGPDKAFKDITSWRRKLIREPLNKLLLNY
;
A
#
# COMPACT_ATOMS: atom_id res chain seq x y z
N MET A 1 21.23 -11.80 -13.07
CA MET A 1 20.87 -11.50 -11.69
C MET A 1 21.02 -12.76 -10.86
N ASN A 2 21.61 -12.68 -9.67
CA ASN A 2 21.73 -13.82 -8.79
C ASN A 2 20.58 -13.78 -7.78
N PHE A 3 20.00 -14.93 -7.47
CA PHE A 3 18.97 -15.11 -6.47
C PHE A 3 19.05 -16.52 -5.86
N ASN A 4 18.52 -16.69 -4.68
CA ASN A 4 18.44 -17.96 -3.95
C ASN A 4 16.99 -18.45 -3.97
N LEU A 5 16.76 -19.65 -4.50
CA LEU A 5 15.42 -20.26 -4.51
C LEU A 5 15.22 -21.04 -3.20
N ILE A 6 14.14 -20.74 -2.48
CA ILE A 6 13.77 -21.37 -1.20
C ILE A 6 12.55 -22.25 -1.43
N GLU A 7 12.74 -23.56 -1.34
CA GLU A 7 11.73 -24.56 -1.66
C GLU A 7 11.37 -25.49 -0.49
N THR A 8 12.11 -25.37 0.62
CA THR A 8 11.88 -26.18 1.84
C THR A 8 11.57 -25.33 3.07
N VAL A 9 10.86 -25.92 4.03
CA VAL A 9 10.53 -25.26 5.29
C VAL A 9 11.80 -25.02 6.12
N GLU A 10 12.79 -25.89 6.01
CA GLU A 10 14.09 -25.81 6.68
C GLU A 10 14.88 -24.59 6.19
N ASP A 11 14.95 -24.37 4.87
CA ASP A 11 15.62 -23.21 4.29
C ASP A 11 14.88 -21.91 4.63
N LEU A 12 13.54 -21.94 4.63
CA LEU A 12 12.73 -20.81 5.06
C LEU A 12 12.96 -20.46 6.53
N ASN A 13 13.10 -21.46 7.41
CA ASN A 13 13.42 -21.24 8.82
C ASN A 13 14.80 -20.60 9.00
N PHE A 14 15.79 -21.05 8.23
CA PHE A 14 17.12 -20.43 8.25
C PHE A 14 17.03 -18.96 7.79
N LEU A 15 16.44 -18.71 6.63
CA LEU A 15 16.24 -17.38 6.08
C LEU A 15 15.49 -16.46 7.05
N ASN A 16 14.40 -16.94 7.68
CA ASN A 16 13.64 -16.15 8.64
C ASN A 16 14.51 -15.63 9.80
N LYS A 17 15.45 -16.43 10.30
CA LYS A 17 16.37 -16.03 11.39
C LYS A 17 17.32 -14.92 10.93
N GLU A 18 17.83 -15.01 9.71
CA GLU A 18 18.70 -13.99 9.13
C GLU A 18 17.93 -12.68 8.88
N LEU A 19 16.72 -12.77 8.33
CA LEU A 19 15.90 -11.60 8.05
C LEU A 19 15.42 -10.86 9.32
N LEU A 20 15.25 -11.57 10.43
CA LEU A 20 14.95 -10.95 11.73
C LEU A 20 16.06 -10.05 12.26
N LEU A 21 17.29 -10.20 11.77
CA LEU A 21 18.45 -9.37 12.13
C LEU A 21 18.60 -8.14 11.22
N LYS A 22 17.88 -8.07 10.13
CA LYS A 22 17.94 -6.95 9.18
C LYS A 22 17.01 -5.80 9.63
N PRO A 23 17.41 -4.53 9.46
CA PRO A 23 16.56 -3.40 9.81
C PRO A 23 15.40 -3.23 8.82
N TYR A 24 15.59 -3.64 7.57
CA TYR A 24 14.60 -3.57 6.50
C TYR A 24 14.85 -4.65 5.45
N VAL A 25 13.79 -4.98 4.70
CA VAL A 25 13.82 -5.89 3.55
C VAL A 25 12.86 -5.38 2.47
N GLY A 26 13.27 -5.48 1.19
CA GLY A 26 12.36 -5.29 0.07
C GLY A 26 11.52 -6.54 -0.13
N VAL A 27 10.22 -6.41 -0.37
CA VAL A 27 9.30 -7.55 -0.51
C VAL A 27 8.34 -7.29 -1.65
N ASP A 28 8.04 -8.34 -2.42
CA ASP A 28 7.00 -8.37 -3.44
C ASP A 28 6.34 -9.74 -3.48
N THR A 29 5.20 -9.87 -4.16
CA THR A 29 4.47 -11.14 -4.25
C THR A 29 3.92 -11.41 -5.63
N GLU A 30 3.99 -12.69 -6.02
CA GLU A 30 3.21 -13.18 -7.14
C GLU A 30 2.10 -14.11 -6.65
N PHE A 31 0.88 -13.88 -7.11
CA PHE A 31 -0.30 -14.59 -6.61
C PHE A 31 -1.32 -14.85 -7.73
N ARG A 32 -2.26 -15.73 -7.45
CA ARG A 32 -3.45 -15.93 -8.27
C ARG A 32 -4.70 -15.59 -7.48
N ARG A 33 -5.46 -14.64 -8.00
CA ARG A 33 -6.81 -14.32 -7.49
C ARG A 33 -7.86 -14.90 -8.43
N THR A 34 -8.75 -15.75 -7.92
CA THR A 34 -9.87 -16.32 -8.69
C THR A 34 -11.19 -15.64 -8.39
N THR A 35 -11.40 -15.22 -7.14
CA THR A 35 -12.52 -14.40 -6.68
C THR A 35 -12.01 -13.40 -5.66
N LYS A 36 -12.88 -12.47 -5.21
CA LYS A 36 -12.49 -11.49 -4.18
C LYS A 36 -11.92 -12.15 -2.91
N ASP A 37 -12.49 -13.28 -2.51
CA ASP A 37 -12.15 -13.96 -1.26
C ASP A 37 -11.26 -15.19 -1.46
N ASN A 38 -10.81 -15.45 -2.69
CA ASN A 38 -9.97 -16.60 -3.02
C ASN A 38 -8.69 -16.14 -3.72
N MET A 39 -7.69 -15.84 -2.91
CA MET A 39 -6.34 -15.51 -3.32
C MET A 39 -5.39 -16.63 -2.87
N ARG A 40 -4.43 -16.96 -3.70
CA ARG A 40 -3.37 -17.92 -3.41
C ARG A 40 -2.03 -17.30 -3.73
N LEU A 41 -1.19 -17.13 -2.71
CA LEU A 41 0.20 -16.73 -2.89
C LEU A 41 0.94 -17.83 -3.65
N ALA A 42 1.76 -17.45 -4.62
CA ALA A 42 2.51 -18.37 -5.47
C ALA A 42 4.02 -18.24 -5.29
N LEU A 43 4.51 -17.01 -5.09
CA LEU A 43 5.91 -16.71 -4.86
C LEU A 43 6.01 -15.51 -3.94
N LEU A 44 6.96 -15.53 -3.02
CA LEU A 44 7.33 -14.39 -2.17
C LEU A 44 8.76 -14.01 -2.50
N GLN A 45 8.97 -12.79 -2.96
CA GLN A 45 10.28 -12.23 -3.29
C GLN A 45 10.78 -11.41 -2.12
N ILE A 46 12.06 -11.54 -1.81
CA ILE A 46 12.70 -10.82 -0.68
C ILE A 46 14.08 -10.34 -1.14
N ASN A 47 14.38 -9.07 -0.87
CA ASN A 47 15.72 -8.48 -0.99
C ASN A 47 16.16 -7.99 0.40
N ASP A 48 17.30 -8.47 0.89
CA ASP A 48 17.84 -8.09 2.21
C ASP A 48 19.01 -7.09 2.13
N ALA A 49 19.19 -6.46 0.97
CA ALA A 49 20.28 -5.58 0.55
C ALA A 49 21.60 -6.29 0.15
N GLU A 50 21.75 -7.56 0.45
CA GLU A 50 22.93 -8.36 0.10
C GLU A 50 22.56 -9.41 -0.96
N GLU A 51 21.43 -10.07 -0.77
CA GLU A 51 20.94 -11.17 -1.60
C GLU A 51 19.46 -11.03 -1.90
N ILE A 52 19.03 -11.69 -2.98
CA ILE A 52 17.61 -11.83 -3.34
C ILE A 52 17.20 -13.28 -3.11
N TYR A 53 16.04 -13.47 -2.48
CA TYR A 53 15.45 -14.76 -2.20
C TYR A 53 14.08 -14.88 -2.85
N LEU A 54 13.82 -16.01 -3.48
CA LEU A 54 12.53 -16.36 -4.09
C LEU A 54 11.95 -17.55 -3.34
N VAL A 55 10.93 -17.32 -2.51
CA VAL A 55 10.32 -18.37 -1.69
C VAL A 55 9.14 -18.99 -2.45
N ASP A 56 9.25 -20.26 -2.79
CA ASP A 56 8.20 -21.01 -3.47
C ASP A 56 7.08 -21.41 -2.50
N THR A 57 6.05 -20.59 -2.41
CA THR A 57 4.92 -20.81 -1.50
C THR A 57 3.96 -21.91 -1.97
N ILE A 58 4.12 -22.42 -3.19
CA ILE A 58 3.37 -23.58 -3.68
C ILE A 58 3.95 -24.86 -3.10
N LEU A 59 5.28 -24.95 -3.01
CA LEU A 59 5.98 -26.07 -2.37
C LEU A 59 5.94 -25.96 -0.85
N ILE A 60 6.08 -24.74 -0.32
CA ILE A 60 5.95 -24.45 1.13
C ILE A 60 4.53 -23.95 1.40
N ASN A 61 3.56 -24.84 1.38
CA ASN A 61 2.14 -24.49 1.51
C ASN A 61 1.70 -24.11 2.93
N ASP A 62 2.51 -24.43 3.94
CA ASP A 62 2.31 -24.06 5.35
C ASP A 62 3.63 -23.54 5.93
N PRO A 63 3.81 -22.20 6.02
CA PRO A 63 5.05 -21.60 6.50
C PRO A 63 5.21 -21.75 8.02
N LYS A 64 4.15 -22.09 8.76
CA LYS A 64 4.12 -22.11 10.23
C LYS A 64 4.71 -20.79 10.79
N ASP A 65 5.65 -20.92 11.74
CA ASP A 65 6.30 -19.79 12.37
C ASP A 65 7.57 -19.30 11.60
N ASN A 66 7.83 -19.86 10.40
CA ASN A 66 9.08 -19.62 9.68
C ASN A 66 9.09 -18.37 8.78
N CYS A 67 8.17 -17.44 8.99
CA CYS A 67 8.15 -16.13 8.33
C CYS A 67 7.79 -15.01 9.33
N SER A 68 8.23 -15.15 10.59
CA SER A 68 7.95 -14.18 11.65
C SER A 68 8.56 -12.79 11.38
N PHE A 69 9.58 -12.67 10.52
CA PHE A 69 10.10 -11.37 10.08
C PHE A 69 9.01 -10.48 9.45
N LEU A 70 8.00 -11.07 8.76
CA LEU A 70 6.87 -10.32 8.17
C LEU A 70 5.99 -9.63 9.22
N PHE A 71 5.97 -10.16 10.45
CA PHE A 71 5.12 -9.69 11.55
C PHE A 71 5.92 -8.94 12.63
N SER A 72 7.24 -8.85 12.48
CA SER A 72 8.14 -8.16 13.39
C SER A 72 8.00 -6.65 13.27
N ASP A 73 7.94 -5.96 14.40
CA ASP A 73 8.00 -4.50 14.46
C ASP A 73 9.43 -3.96 14.27
N SER A 74 10.46 -4.83 14.40
CA SER A 74 11.88 -4.44 14.25
C SER A 74 12.40 -4.48 12.80
N VAL A 75 11.68 -5.13 11.89
CA VAL A 75 12.04 -5.22 10.48
C VAL A 75 11.06 -4.42 9.65
N THR A 76 11.52 -3.44 8.89
CA THR A 76 10.67 -2.71 7.94
C THR A 76 10.54 -3.50 6.64
N LYS A 77 9.31 -3.83 6.23
CA LYS A 77 9.02 -4.47 4.93
C LYS A 77 8.66 -3.40 3.93
N ILE A 78 9.46 -3.31 2.87
CA ILE A 78 9.35 -2.30 1.83
C ILE A 78 8.65 -2.91 0.62
N PHE A 79 7.55 -2.31 0.22
CA PHE A 79 6.74 -2.72 -0.93
C PHE A 79 6.59 -1.58 -1.94
N HIS A 80 6.04 -1.92 -3.10
CA HIS A 80 5.50 -0.96 -4.05
C HIS A 80 4.03 -1.24 -4.33
N SER A 81 3.10 -0.42 -3.78
CA SER A 81 1.65 -0.62 -3.91
C SER A 81 1.11 -1.86 -3.17
N CYS A 82 1.46 -2.03 -1.90
CA CYS A 82 1.38 -3.23 -1.08
C CYS A 82 -0.02 -3.83 -0.83
N LYS A 83 -1.10 -3.21 -1.30
CA LYS A 83 -2.46 -3.62 -0.91
C LYS A 83 -2.79 -5.07 -1.26
N GLU A 84 -2.44 -5.54 -2.45
CA GLU A 84 -2.71 -6.92 -2.86
C GLU A 84 -1.75 -7.90 -2.21
N ASP A 85 -0.52 -7.47 -1.92
CA ASP A 85 0.48 -8.25 -1.19
C ASP A 85 0.06 -8.53 0.26
N LEU A 86 -0.59 -7.55 0.93
CA LEU A 86 -1.19 -7.75 2.24
C LEU A 86 -2.17 -8.93 2.25
N GLU A 87 -3.07 -8.97 1.25
CA GLU A 87 -4.07 -10.03 1.11
C GLU A 87 -3.43 -11.37 0.72
N ALA A 88 -2.42 -11.34 -0.18
CA ALA A 88 -1.71 -12.52 -0.63
C ALA A 88 -0.93 -13.20 0.50
N ILE A 89 -0.16 -12.43 1.26
CA ILE A 89 0.61 -12.93 2.41
C ILE A 89 -0.33 -13.41 3.53
N TYR A 90 -1.42 -12.69 3.80
CA TYR A 90 -2.43 -13.14 4.75
C TYR A 90 -3.07 -14.47 4.33
N SER A 91 -3.32 -14.69 3.03
CA SER A 91 -3.88 -15.94 2.53
C SER A 91 -2.99 -17.17 2.78
N TRP A 92 -1.69 -16.96 2.90
CA TRP A 92 -0.70 -18.01 3.14
C TRP A 92 -0.34 -18.20 4.62
N THR A 93 -0.27 -17.09 5.37
CA THR A 93 0.22 -17.08 6.75
C THR A 93 -0.88 -17.01 7.80
N GLY A 94 -2.08 -16.53 7.44
CA GLY A 94 -3.16 -16.22 8.36
C GLY A 94 -2.88 -15.03 9.29
N ASN A 95 -1.78 -14.29 9.08
CA ASN A 95 -1.37 -13.19 9.94
C ASN A 95 -1.25 -11.87 9.18
N VAL A 96 -1.53 -10.77 9.86
CA VAL A 96 -1.41 -9.40 9.31
C VAL A 96 0.02 -8.90 9.50
N MET A 97 0.62 -8.41 8.41
CA MET A 97 1.97 -7.81 8.46
C MET A 97 2.00 -6.53 9.27
N LYS A 98 3.18 -6.21 9.79
CA LYS A 98 3.47 -5.00 10.57
C LYS A 98 4.69 -4.29 10.03
N ASN A 99 4.85 -3.02 10.42
CA ASN A 99 5.99 -2.17 10.10
C ASN A 99 6.33 -2.21 8.60
N LEU A 100 5.48 -1.57 7.80
CA LEU A 100 5.56 -1.52 6.36
C LEU A 100 5.98 -0.14 5.86
N PHE A 101 6.58 -0.12 4.69
CA PHE A 101 6.79 1.09 3.89
C PHE A 101 6.34 0.84 2.46
N ASP A 102 5.56 1.76 1.90
CA ASP A 102 5.07 1.65 0.52
C ASP A 102 5.68 2.76 -0.35
N THR A 103 6.53 2.39 -1.30
CA THR A 103 7.25 3.33 -2.15
C THR A 103 6.35 4.07 -3.14
N GLN A 104 5.20 3.50 -3.53
CA GLN A 104 4.21 4.21 -4.36
C GLN A 104 3.48 5.27 -3.54
N LEU A 105 3.09 4.94 -2.32
CA LEU A 105 2.46 5.90 -1.40
C LEU A 105 3.43 7.03 -1.03
N ALA A 106 4.70 6.71 -0.75
CA ALA A 106 5.75 7.69 -0.49
C ALA A 106 5.93 8.66 -1.67
N TYR A 107 5.98 8.12 -2.90
CA TYR A 107 6.07 8.93 -4.11
C TYR A 107 4.87 9.88 -4.25
N ALA A 108 3.65 9.41 -3.96
CA ALA A 108 2.45 10.24 -4.02
C ALA A 108 2.47 11.43 -3.03
N PHE A 109 3.15 11.29 -1.88
CA PHE A 109 3.38 12.38 -0.93
C PHE A 109 4.47 13.35 -1.32
N LEU A 110 5.45 12.92 -2.12
CA LEU A 110 6.65 13.71 -2.46
C LEU A 110 6.51 14.45 -3.79
N ASP A 111 6.05 13.77 -4.83
CA ASP A 111 6.10 14.27 -6.21
C ASP A 111 4.73 14.63 -6.80
N GLY A 112 3.67 14.45 -6.05
CA GLY A 112 2.31 14.84 -6.44
C GLY A 112 1.64 13.93 -7.49
N HIS A 113 2.31 12.93 -8.05
CA HIS A 113 1.69 11.92 -8.91
C HIS A 113 1.11 10.79 -8.07
N TYR A 114 -0.18 10.47 -8.25
CA TYR A 114 -0.88 9.53 -7.37
C TYR A 114 -0.53 8.08 -7.62
N SER A 115 -0.25 7.69 -8.84
CA SER A 115 0.11 6.31 -9.13
C SER A 115 1.18 6.22 -10.21
N ILE A 116 2.32 5.73 -9.81
CA ILE A 116 3.39 5.31 -10.68
C ILE A 116 3.60 3.82 -10.45
N GLY A 117 3.84 3.02 -11.50
CA GLY A 117 4.21 1.62 -11.33
C GLY A 117 5.68 1.51 -10.93
N TYR A 118 6.06 0.38 -10.29
CA TYR A 118 7.43 0.14 -9.81
C TYR A 118 8.50 0.42 -10.88
N GLN A 119 8.34 -0.13 -12.07
CA GLN A 119 9.27 0.08 -13.18
C GLN A 119 9.39 1.55 -13.58
N GLY A 120 8.26 2.28 -13.60
CA GLY A 120 8.27 3.71 -13.89
C GLY A 120 8.99 4.52 -12.80
N LEU A 121 8.82 4.13 -11.53
CA LEU A 121 9.52 4.77 -10.41
C LEU A 121 11.02 4.48 -10.46
N VAL A 122 11.43 3.26 -10.74
CA VAL A 122 12.84 2.87 -10.92
C VAL A 122 13.46 3.63 -12.10
N GLU A 123 12.77 3.70 -13.24
CA GLU A 123 13.23 4.47 -14.41
C GLU A 123 13.39 5.95 -14.08
N GLU A 124 12.41 6.55 -13.41
CA GLU A 124 12.43 7.99 -13.09
C GLU A 124 13.53 8.34 -12.09
N ARG A 125 13.69 7.53 -11.03
CA ARG A 125 14.61 7.84 -9.92
C ARG A 125 16.03 7.34 -10.14
N LEU A 126 16.16 6.16 -10.76
CA LEU A 126 17.45 5.48 -10.89
C LEU A 126 17.98 5.44 -12.32
N HIS A 127 17.19 5.87 -13.33
CA HIS A 127 17.51 5.82 -14.75
C HIS A 127 17.79 4.39 -15.24
N ILE A 128 17.12 3.40 -14.67
CA ILE A 128 17.24 1.98 -14.99
C ILE A 128 15.93 1.50 -15.65
N PHE A 129 16.04 0.81 -16.77
CA PHE A 129 14.91 0.26 -17.53
C PHE A 129 14.70 -1.21 -17.17
N LEU A 130 13.51 -1.54 -16.63
CA LEU A 130 13.12 -2.91 -16.31
C LEU A 130 12.21 -3.52 -17.38
N ASP A 131 12.32 -4.83 -17.61
CA ASP A 131 11.52 -5.56 -18.60
C ASP A 131 10.13 -5.95 -18.02
N LYS A 132 9.08 -5.83 -18.84
CA LYS A 132 7.65 -6.04 -18.45
C LYS A 132 7.08 -7.40 -18.87
N LYS A 133 7.87 -8.36 -19.30
CA LYS A 133 7.37 -9.54 -20.05
C LYS A 133 6.48 -10.50 -19.25
N GLU A 134 6.67 -10.62 -17.93
CA GLU A 134 6.05 -11.68 -17.13
C GLU A 134 4.88 -11.25 -16.24
N THR A 135 4.47 -9.97 -16.26
CA THR A 135 3.40 -9.39 -15.40
C THR A 135 2.08 -10.19 -15.40
N ARG A 136 1.78 -10.95 -16.44
CA ARG A 136 0.55 -11.76 -16.58
C ARG A 136 0.83 -13.26 -16.70
N SER A 137 1.95 -13.72 -16.17
CA SER A 137 2.37 -15.11 -16.25
C SER A 137 1.54 -16.02 -15.32
N ASN A 138 1.60 -17.33 -15.58
CA ASN A 138 0.94 -18.31 -14.71
C ASN A 138 1.85 -18.71 -13.55
N TRP A 139 1.80 -17.95 -12.48
CA TRP A 139 2.65 -18.12 -11.31
C TRP A 139 2.36 -19.37 -10.46
N ILE A 140 1.20 -20.02 -10.65
CA ILE A 140 0.86 -21.27 -9.93
C ILE A 140 1.53 -22.49 -10.55
N ARG A 141 1.85 -22.41 -11.86
CA ARG A 141 2.47 -23.56 -12.56
C ARG A 141 3.90 -23.78 -12.09
N ARG A 142 4.31 -25.05 -12.00
CA ARG A 142 5.68 -25.47 -11.69
C ARG A 142 6.21 -26.42 -12.78
N PRO A 143 7.53 -26.40 -13.04
CA PRO A 143 8.50 -25.43 -12.53
C PRO A 143 8.28 -24.01 -13.10
N LEU A 144 8.76 -22.98 -12.40
CA LEU A 144 8.86 -21.63 -12.95
C LEU A 144 9.95 -21.58 -14.02
N SER A 145 9.76 -20.77 -15.06
CA SER A 145 10.78 -20.55 -16.10
C SER A 145 11.87 -19.60 -15.60
N ASP A 146 13.05 -19.64 -16.21
CA ASP A 146 14.15 -18.71 -15.92
C ASP A 146 13.73 -17.24 -16.12
N SER A 147 12.84 -16.98 -17.10
CA SER A 147 12.26 -15.65 -17.33
C SER A 147 11.40 -15.19 -16.17
N GLN A 148 10.54 -16.08 -15.62
CA GLN A 148 9.72 -15.77 -14.45
C GLN A 148 10.58 -15.51 -13.21
N LEU A 149 11.58 -16.35 -12.95
CA LEU A 149 12.49 -16.18 -11.81
C LEU A 149 13.29 -14.88 -11.92
N SER A 150 13.81 -14.55 -13.10
CA SER A 150 14.52 -13.30 -13.33
C SER A 150 13.64 -12.07 -13.19
N TYR A 151 12.40 -12.14 -13.66
CA TYR A 151 11.40 -11.08 -13.51
C TYR A 151 11.09 -10.86 -12.02
N ALA A 152 10.73 -11.91 -11.29
CA ALA A 152 10.42 -11.83 -9.85
C ALA A 152 11.58 -11.26 -9.03
N ALA A 153 12.82 -11.62 -9.34
CA ALA A 153 13.98 -11.05 -8.68
C ALA A 153 14.14 -9.55 -8.97
N SER A 154 13.80 -9.10 -10.20
CA SER A 154 13.90 -7.68 -10.56
C SER A 154 12.86 -6.79 -9.86
N ASP A 155 11.71 -7.35 -9.46
CA ASP A 155 10.64 -6.58 -8.83
C ASP A 155 10.97 -6.15 -7.37
N VAL A 156 11.99 -6.76 -6.75
CA VAL A 156 12.49 -6.37 -5.43
C VAL A 156 13.87 -5.71 -5.45
N GLU A 157 14.58 -5.74 -6.58
CA GLU A 157 16.00 -5.36 -6.67
C GLU A 157 16.27 -3.94 -6.18
N TYR A 158 15.41 -2.99 -6.52
CA TYR A 158 15.62 -1.57 -6.24
C TYR A 158 14.75 -1.01 -5.12
N LEU A 159 13.91 -1.81 -4.47
CA LEU A 159 13.00 -1.33 -3.41
C LEU A 159 13.73 -0.65 -2.26
N ILE A 160 14.87 -1.20 -1.83
CA ILE A 160 15.66 -0.64 -0.72
C ILE A 160 16.27 0.70 -1.10
N HIS A 161 16.76 0.87 -2.33
CA HIS A 161 17.30 2.14 -2.80
C HIS A 161 16.23 3.23 -2.83
N LEU A 162 15.04 2.90 -3.36
CA LEU A 162 13.89 3.81 -3.37
C LEU A 162 13.45 4.17 -1.95
N PHE A 163 13.41 3.21 -1.04
CA PHE A 163 13.06 3.43 0.36
C PHE A 163 13.99 4.43 1.04
N ILE A 164 15.30 4.23 0.95
CA ILE A 164 16.29 5.09 1.63
C ILE A 164 16.15 6.54 1.14
N GLU A 165 15.99 6.76 -0.16
CA GLU A 165 15.79 8.09 -0.73
C GLU A 165 14.47 8.71 -0.26
N GLN A 166 13.37 7.96 -0.38
CA GLN A 166 12.03 8.47 -0.10
C GLN A 166 11.79 8.69 1.40
N GLU A 167 12.29 7.84 2.27
CA GLU A 167 12.18 8.02 3.73
C GLU A 167 12.86 9.33 4.17
N GLN A 168 14.08 9.59 3.69
CA GLN A 168 14.80 10.84 3.97
C GLN A 168 14.04 12.07 3.45
N ALA A 169 13.46 11.97 2.26
CA ALA A 169 12.66 13.05 1.67
C ALA A 169 11.36 13.30 2.45
N LEU A 170 10.67 12.24 2.91
CA LEU A 170 9.47 12.33 3.76
C LEU A 170 9.79 12.96 5.13
N ILE A 171 10.92 12.59 5.74
CA ILE A 171 11.39 13.22 6.99
C ILE A 171 11.62 14.72 6.77
N LYS A 172 12.38 15.07 5.72
CA LYS A 172 12.71 16.47 5.39
C LYS A 172 11.47 17.32 5.11
N SER A 173 10.43 16.74 4.50
CA SER A 173 9.16 17.43 4.21
C SER A 173 8.12 17.33 5.35
N ASN A 174 8.43 16.71 6.49
CA ASN A 174 7.54 16.43 7.61
C ASN A 174 6.27 15.63 7.22
N LYS A 175 6.41 14.70 6.26
CA LYS A 175 5.31 13.87 5.76
C LYS A 175 5.43 12.38 6.10
N LEU A 176 6.48 11.96 6.81
CA LEU A 176 6.67 10.55 7.19
C LEU A 176 5.51 10.04 8.05
N ASP A 177 5.06 10.83 9.02
CA ASP A 177 3.92 10.46 9.87
C ASP A 177 2.62 10.33 9.05
N TRP A 178 2.44 11.14 8.00
CA TRP A 178 1.29 11.05 7.10
C TRP A 178 1.29 9.75 6.31
N HIS A 179 2.47 9.39 5.77
CA HIS A 179 2.67 8.11 5.08
C HIS A 179 2.34 6.93 6.00
N ASN A 180 2.86 6.94 7.22
CA ASN A 180 2.66 5.86 8.19
C ASN A 180 1.17 5.74 8.61
N GLU A 181 0.50 6.86 8.91
CA GLU A 181 -0.94 6.86 9.21
C GLU A 181 -1.79 6.31 8.05
N ASP A 182 -1.47 6.69 6.82
CA ASP A 182 -2.21 6.21 5.65
C ASP A 182 -2.00 4.72 5.42
N LEU A 183 -0.78 4.22 5.66
CA LEU A 183 -0.46 2.81 5.54
C LEU A 183 -1.15 1.97 6.65
N GLU A 184 -1.15 2.45 7.89
CA GLU A 184 -1.91 1.83 8.99
C GLU A 184 -3.42 1.79 8.69
N SER A 185 -3.95 2.88 8.13
CA SER A 185 -5.34 2.95 7.69
C SER A 185 -5.62 1.94 6.57
N LEU A 186 -4.74 1.81 5.59
CA LEU A 186 -4.83 0.83 4.51
C LEU A 186 -4.87 -0.60 5.08
N ILE A 187 -3.92 -0.96 5.96
CA ILE A 187 -3.87 -2.27 6.61
C ILE A 187 -5.17 -2.55 7.35
N SER A 188 -5.60 -1.58 8.19
CA SER A 188 -6.80 -1.76 9.01
C SER A 188 -8.07 -1.91 8.17
N THR A 189 -8.17 -1.25 7.02
CA THR A 189 -9.36 -1.31 6.15
C THR A 189 -9.35 -2.52 5.23
N THR A 190 -8.18 -3.03 4.85
CA THR A 190 -8.05 -4.23 4.02
C THR A 190 -8.68 -5.46 4.68
N PHE A 191 -8.53 -5.61 6.00
CA PHE A 191 -9.02 -6.77 6.76
C PHE A 191 -10.32 -6.52 7.54
N LYS A 192 -10.89 -5.30 7.45
CA LYS A 192 -12.21 -5.04 8.05
C LYS A 192 -13.35 -5.49 7.12
N PRO A 193 -14.43 -6.06 7.65
CA PRO A 193 -15.61 -6.32 6.85
C PRO A 193 -16.14 -5.01 6.27
N PHE A 194 -16.52 -5.05 5.00
CA PHE A 194 -17.08 -3.91 4.29
C PHE A 194 -18.33 -3.40 5.02
N ARG A 195 -18.28 -2.21 5.60
CA ARG A 195 -19.48 -1.53 6.10
C ARG A 195 -20.23 -0.96 4.90
N SER A 196 -21.35 -1.57 4.55
CA SER A 196 -22.34 -0.88 3.71
C SER A 196 -22.84 0.33 4.50
N ILE A 197 -22.47 1.53 4.07
CA ILE A 197 -23.18 2.74 4.51
C ILE A 197 -24.59 2.59 3.92
N GLU A 198 -25.59 2.38 4.77
CA GLU A 198 -26.98 2.37 4.33
C GLU A 198 -27.24 3.67 3.58
N GLU A 199 -27.85 3.56 2.40
CA GLU A 199 -28.30 4.71 1.62
C GLU A 199 -29.53 5.36 2.28
N ASN A 200 -29.42 5.74 3.53
CA ASN A 200 -30.40 6.58 4.18
C ASN A 200 -30.29 7.97 3.56
N GLY A 201 -31.34 8.35 2.86
CA GLY A 201 -31.35 9.49 1.97
C GLY A 201 -30.94 10.79 2.66
N CYS A 202 -29.88 11.36 2.18
CA CYS A 202 -29.53 12.75 2.45
C CYS A 202 -30.70 13.63 1.95
N ASN A 203 -31.23 14.53 2.79
CA ASN A 203 -32.34 15.42 2.45
C ASN A 203 -31.97 16.52 1.43
N LEU A 204 -30.79 16.43 0.82
CA LEU A 204 -30.34 17.38 -0.21
C LEU A 204 -30.91 17.05 -1.56
N THR A 205 -31.29 18.07 -2.31
CA THR A 205 -31.57 17.95 -3.74
C THR A 205 -30.29 17.60 -4.51
N LYS A 206 -30.42 17.00 -5.68
CA LYS A 206 -29.27 16.70 -6.55
C LYS A 206 -28.41 17.93 -6.88
N SER A 207 -29.02 19.12 -6.94
CA SER A 207 -28.32 20.37 -7.18
C SER A 207 -27.48 20.79 -5.97
N GLU A 208 -28.06 20.69 -4.76
CA GLU A 208 -27.34 21.01 -3.52
C GLU A 208 -26.19 20.04 -3.26
N GLU A 209 -26.39 18.72 -3.43
CA GLU A 209 -25.33 17.72 -3.34
C GLU A 209 -24.17 18.04 -4.29
N ARG A 210 -24.49 18.39 -5.54
CA ARG A 210 -23.49 18.75 -6.55
C ARG A 210 -22.70 20.00 -6.16
N ASN A 211 -23.39 21.05 -5.69
CA ASN A 211 -22.75 22.30 -5.26
C ASN A 211 -21.83 22.06 -4.06
N LEU A 212 -22.31 21.30 -3.07
CA LEU A 212 -21.53 20.94 -1.87
C LEU A 212 -20.25 20.17 -2.26
N LEU A 213 -20.36 19.17 -3.13
CA LEU A 213 -19.22 18.41 -3.63
C LEU A 213 -18.23 19.26 -4.45
N ASN A 214 -18.71 20.21 -5.25
CA ASN A 214 -17.85 21.11 -6.01
C ASN A 214 -17.05 22.01 -5.05
N THR A 215 -17.72 22.64 -4.07
CA THR A 215 -17.06 23.50 -3.08
C THR A 215 -16.07 22.69 -2.21
N PHE A 216 -16.43 21.45 -1.82
CA PHE A 216 -15.50 20.57 -1.14
C PHE A 216 -14.26 20.27 -2.00
N ASN A 217 -14.46 19.96 -3.27
CA ASN A 217 -13.35 19.69 -4.19
C ASN A 217 -12.41 20.91 -4.34
N ASP A 218 -12.96 22.13 -4.39
CA ASP A 218 -12.15 23.35 -4.45
C ASP A 218 -11.29 23.54 -3.17
N ILE A 219 -11.87 23.23 -2.00
CA ILE A 219 -11.12 23.22 -0.74
C ILE A 219 -9.98 22.19 -0.80
N VAL A 220 -10.25 20.98 -1.30
CA VAL A 220 -9.24 19.91 -1.46
C VAL A 220 -8.11 20.35 -2.37
N LEU A 221 -8.42 20.96 -3.51
CA LEU A 221 -7.42 21.45 -4.47
C LEU A 221 -6.52 22.51 -3.86
N ASN A 222 -7.09 23.50 -3.17
CA ASN A 222 -6.34 24.59 -2.53
C ASN A 222 -5.40 24.07 -1.43
N ILE A 223 -5.87 23.13 -0.58
CA ILE A 223 -5.03 22.55 0.47
C ILE A 223 -3.93 21.68 -0.15
N ALA A 224 -4.26 20.86 -1.14
CA ALA A 224 -3.30 19.99 -1.79
C ALA A 224 -2.18 20.77 -2.49
N GLU A 225 -2.50 21.91 -3.10
CA GLU A 225 -1.51 22.82 -3.69
C GLU A 225 -0.61 23.43 -2.60
N THR A 226 -1.19 23.92 -1.49
CA THR A 226 -0.44 24.51 -0.37
C THR A 226 0.52 23.52 0.26
N GLU A 227 0.06 22.28 0.49
CA GLU A 227 0.85 21.20 1.13
C GLU A 227 1.75 20.45 0.13
N GLN A 228 1.67 20.77 -1.16
CA GLN A 228 2.41 20.09 -2.23
C GLN A 228 2.19 18.57 -2.19
N ILE A 229 0.92 18.16 -2.22
CA ILE A 229 0.51 16.75 -2.28
C ILE A 229 -0.50 16.54 -3.39
N ASN A 230 -0.65 15.30 -3.82
CA ASN A 230 -1.66 14.95 -4.81
C ASN A 230 -3.08 15.14 -4.22
N PRO A 231 -3.99 15.90 -4.87
CA PRO A 231 -5.35 16.09 -4.38
C PRO A 231 -6.14 14.77 -4.27
N THR A 232 -5.86 13.77 -5.12
CA THR A 232 -6.50 12.44 -5.03
C THR A 232 -6.01 11.67 -3.83
N LEU A 233 -4.73 11.80 -3.45
CA LEU A 233 -4.18 11.25 -2.21
C LEU A 233 -4.82 11.92 -1.00
N PHE A 234 -4.98 13.24 -1.04
CA PHE A 234 -5.60 13.99 0.06
C PHE A 234 -7.07 13.58 0.23
N PHE A 235 -7.89 13.77 -0.81
CA PHE A 235 -9.29 13.31 -0.84
C PHE A 235 -9.73 13.00 -2.27
N SER A 236 -9.83 11.73 -2.62
CA SER A 236 -10.43 11.32 -3.90
C SER A 236 -11.90 11.76 -3.98
N LYS A 237 -12.44 11.93 -5.19
CA LYS A 237 -13.86 12.26 -5.38
C LYS A 237 -14.82 11.25 -4.71
N LYS A 238 -14.43 9.98 -4.64
CA LYS A 238 -15.16 8.95 -3.92
C LYS A 238 -15.14 9.22 -2.41
N SER A 239 -13.95 9.47 -1.85
CA SER A 239 -13.79 9.77 -0.42
C SER A 239 -14.50 11.07 0.00
N GLN A 240 -14.52 12.09 -0.87
CA GLN A 240 -15.29 13.33 -0.64
C GLN A 240 -16.80 13.03 -0.51
N LYS A 241 -17.33 12.21 -1.42
CA LYS A 241 -18.74 11.82 -1.40
C LYS A 241 -19.11 10.98 -0.17
N GLU A 242 -18.25 10.03 0.20
CA GLU A 242 -18.41 9.21 1.40
C GLU A 242 -18.36 10.06 2.67
N PHE A 243 -17.41 10.98 2.77
CA PHE A 243 -17.30 11.91 3.90
C PHE A 243 -18.56 12.77 4.05
N ILE A 244 -19.05 13.40 2.99
CA ILE A 244 -20.26 14.24 3.02
C ILE A 244 -21.48 13.43 3.43
N ARG A 245 -21.67 12.24 2.88
CA ARG A 245 -22.77 11.35 3.28
C ARG A 245 -22.74 11.03 4.76
N LEU A 246 -21.56 10.68 5.27
CA LEU A 246 -21.39 10.37 6.69
C LEU A 246 -21.63 11.60 7.57
N ALA A 247 -21.10 12.76 7.16
CA ALA A 247 -21.25 14.01 7.89
C ALA A 247 -22.71 14.48 8.01
N LEU A 248 -23.49 14.31 6.93
CA LEU A 248 -24.91 14.69 6.90
C LEU A 248 -25.81 13.69 7.64
N ASN A 249 -25.49 12.39 7.60
CA ASN A 249 -26.30 11.34 8.23
C ASN A 249 -26.00 11.17 9.72
N GLU A 250 -24.74 11.27 10.12
CA GLU A 250 -24.27 10.90 11.47
C GLU A 250 -23.52 12.02 12.18
N GLY A 251 -23.43 13.17 11.54
CA GLY A 251 -22.77 14.37 12.04
C GLY A 251 -21.29 14.51 11.63
N PRO A 252 -20.81 15.77 11.52
CA PRO A 252 -19.45 16.06 11.08
C PRO A 252 -18.36 15.43 11.95
N ASP A 253 -18.55 15.39 13.28
CA ASP A 253 -17.57 14.83 14.19
C ASP A 253 -17.31 13.34 13.95
N LYS A 254 -18.32 12.58 13.51
CA LYS A 254 -18.14 11.17 13.16
C LYS A 254 -17.37 11.03 11.86
N ALA A 255 -17.71 11.82 10.85
CA ALA A 255 -16.97 11.82 9.56
C ALA A 255 -15.48 12.18 9.76
N PHE A 256 -15.18 13.12 10.66
CA PHE A 256 -13.81 13.47 11.01
C PHE A 256 -13.05 12.37 11.76
N LYS A 257 -13.73 11.47 12.48
CA LYS A 257 -13.08 10.33 13.13
C LYS A 257 -12.67 9.23 12.15
N ASP A 258 -13.33 9.14 11.02
CA ASP A 258 -13.08 8.09 10.02
C ASP A 258 -11.93 8.44 9.05
N ILE A 259 -11.35 9.64 9.17
CA ILE A 259 -10.17 10.04 8.38
C ILE A 259 -8.91 10.13 9.27
N THR A 260 -7.73 10.01 8.65
CA THR A 260 -6.43 10.11 9.32
C THR A 260 -6.24 11.46 10.03
N SER A 261 -5.39 11.52 11.05
CA SER A 261 -5.22 12.71 11.88
C SER A 261 -4.66 13.87 11.06
N TRP A 262 -3.74 13.61 10.14
CA TRP A 262 -3.16 14.64 9.29
C TRP A 262 -4.20 15.25 8.34
N ARG A 263 -5.08 14.44 7.70
CA ARG A 263 -6.18 14.96 6.88
C ARG A 263 -7.11 15.83 7.70
N ARG A 264 -7.51 15.32 8.86
CA ARG A 264 -8.39 16.04 9.79
C ARG A 264 -7.83 17.40 10.21
N LYS A 265 -6.52 17.46 10.52
CA LYS A 265 -5.83 18.70 10.88
C LYS A 265 -5.92 19.76 9.78
N LEU A 266 -5.78 19.36 8.53
CA LEU A 266 -5.77 20.29 7.39
C LEU A 266 -7.17 20.74 6.97
N ILE A 267 -8.18 19.85 7.06
CA ILE A 267 -9.47 20.11 6.41
C ILE A 267 -10.61 20.44 7.39
N ARG A 268 -10.46 20.22 8.69
CA ARG A 268 -11.56 20.33 9.67
C ARG A 268 -12.19 21.72 9.68
N GLU A 269 -11.40 22.76 9.72
CA GLU A 269 -11.92 24.13 9.80
C GLU A 269 -12.66 24.55 8.51
N PRO A 270 -12.08 24.40 7.30
CA PRO A 270 -12.80 24.70 6.06
C PRO A 270 -14.09 23.91 5.88
N LEU A 271 -14.08 22.61 6.20
CA LEU A 271 -15.28 21.77 6.05
C LEU A 271 -16.37 22.09 7.08
N ASN A 272 -16.01 22.40 8.32
CA ASN A 272 -17.01 22.85 9.30
C ASN A 272 -17.72 24.11 8.81
N LYS A 273 -16.98 25.08 8.26
CA LYS A 273 -17.59 26.30 7.68
C LYS A 273 -18.51 25.98 6.50
N LEU A 274 -18.11 25.03 5.66
CA LEU A 274 -18.92 24.59 4.51
C LEU A 274 -20.21 23.92 4.98
N LEU A 275 -20.12 22.96 5.92
CA LEU A 275 -21.25 22.15 6.40
C LEU A 275 -22.29 22.96 7.21
N LEU A 276 -21.92 24.12 7.78
CA LEU A 276 -22.88 25.02 8.46
C LEU A 276 -23.94 25.61 7.54
N ASN A 277 -23.75 25.54 6.22
CA ASN A 277 -24.68 26.06 5.23
C ASN A 277 -25.70 25.00 4.75
N TYR A 278 -25.61 23.78 5.25
CA TYR A 278 -26.45 22.64 4.88
C TYR A 278 -27.03 21.92 6.11
#